data_7b9c357635a5b8d28f7849c87bc8e91e
#
_entry.id   7b9c357635a5b8d28f7849c87bc8e91e
#
_cell.length_a   1.000
_cell.length_b   1.000
_cell.length_c   1.000
_cell.angle_alpha   90.00
_cell.angle_beta   90.00
_cell.angle_gamma   90.00
#
_symmetry.space_group_name_H-M   'P 1'
#
loop_
_entity.id
_entity.type
_entity.pdbx_description
1 polymer ?
#
loop_
_entity_poly.entity_id
_entity_poly.type
_entity_poly.pdbx_seq_one_letter_code
_entity_poly.pdbx_strand_id
1 'polypeptide(L)'
;MKLLGFVERVADPVTQTVAPHQGSSQKPPEQLRELLVKLPGVTTGTRFGGEAFFFRKRFFCHFHPTREHLFLETFVWNNVDAVINEVPGTIPHPEYGGYGWVRLPIDSEDAVSRARQLIETTYRYLRTTRRVSISREEFRPETLGLLRTELPEIKVKVKESKKRNQIILEARAQSDYEKADDLLDRAIRILKGSRNKGLSGS
;
A
#
# COMPACT_ATOMS: atom_id res chain seq x y z
N MET A 1 -14.14 37.93 -13.45
CA MET A 1 -14.35 36.49 -13.61
C MET A 1 -13.46 35.79 -12.57
N LYS A 2 -14.04 35.30 -11.46
CA LYS A 2 -13.31 34.64 -10.38
C LYS A 2 -13.25 33.15 -10.72
N LEU A 3 -12.08 32.64 -11.02
CA LEU A 3 -11.82 31.19 -11.10
C LEU A 3 -11.70 30.64 -9.67
N LEU A 4 -12.72 29.93 -9.25
CA LEU A 4 -12.75 29.14 -8.03
C LEU A 4 -11.78 27.94 -8.22
N GLY A 5 -10.65 27.99 -7.49
CA GLY A 5 -9.76 26.86 -7.36
C GLY A 5 -10.44 25.72 -6.60
N PHE A 6 -10.87 24.72 -7.32
CA PHE A 6 -11.38 23.48 -6.74
C PHE A 6 -10.18 22.63 -6.29
N VAL A 7 -9.81 22.77 -5.03
CA VAL A 7 -8.90 21.83 -4.36
C VAL A 7 -9.70 20.55 -4.13
N GLU A 8 -9.69 19.68 -5.12
CA GLU A 8 -10.21 18.31 -4.95
C GLU A 8 -9.26 17.58 -3.99
N ARG A 9 -9.64 17.60 -2.71
CA ARG A 9 -9.05 16.67 -1.75
C ARG A 9 -9.10 15.30 -2.40
N VAL A 10 -7.97 14.59 -2.38
CA VAL A 10 -7.97 13.16 -2.59
C VAL A 10 -8.88 12.59 -1.52
N ALA A 11 -10.15 12.45 -1.85
CA ALA A 11 -11.08 11.75 -0.99
C ALA A 11 -10.49 10.35 -0.84
N ASP A 12 -10.10 10.01 0.38
CA ASP A 12 -10.09 8.61 0.76
C ASP A 12 -11.43 8.05 0.28
N PRO A 13 -11.48 7.00 -0.53
CA PRO A 13 -12.71 6.53 -1.15
C PRO A 13 -13.70 5.94 -0.14
N VAL A 14 -13.64 6.35 1.12
CA VAL A 14 -14.38 5.69 2.18
C VAL A 14 -14.97 6.69 3.17
N THR A 15 -15.91 7.48 2.67
CA THR A 15 -16.92 8.07 3.55
C THR A 15 -18.33 7.67 3.06
N GLN A 16 -18.49 6.43 2.65
CA GLN A 16 -19.81 5.83 2.64
C GLN A 16 -19.99 5.15 4.00
N THR A 17 -20.93 5.66 4.76
CA THR A 17 -21.49 5.01 5.95
C THR A 17 -22.19 3.74 5.47
N VAL A 18 -21.41 2.67 5.31
CA VAL A 18 -21.98 1.34 5.11
C VAL A 18 -22.64 0.99 6.44
N ALA A 19 -23.95 0.74 6.41
CA ALA A 19 -24.70 0.27 7.55
C ALA A 19 -23.95 -0.89 8.21
N PRO A 20 -23.96 -1.01 9.55
CA PRO A 20 -23.25 -2.09 10.22
C PRO A 20 -23.84 -3.41 9.72
N HIS A 21 -23.01 -4.14 8.96
CA HIS A 21 -23.37 -5.49 8.56
C HIS A 21 -23.50 -6.34 9.82
N GLN A 22 -24.71 -6.77 10.13
CA GLN A 22 -24.96 -7.84 11.11
C GLN A 22 -24.43 -9.13 10.48
N GLY A 23 -23.10 -9.24 10.39
CA GLY A 23 -22.40 -10.40 9.89
C GLY A 23 -22.31 -11.47 10.98
N SER A 24 -22.35 -12.72 10.58
CA SER A 24 -22.08 -13.88 11.40
C SER A 24 -20.82 -13.66 12.27
N SER A 25 -20.83 -14.16 13.50
CA SER A 25 -19.78 -13.97 14.51
C SER A 25 -18.49 -14.77 14.23
N GLN A 26 -18.08 -14.88 12.97
CA GLN A 26 -16.82 -15.52 12.61
C GLN A 26 -15.66 -14.63 13.05
N LYS A 27 -15.00 -15.04 14.13
CA LYS A 27 -13.81 -14.34 14.61
C LYS A 27 -12.62 -14.66 13.70
N PRO A 28 -11.75 -13.68 13.45
CA PRO A 28 -10.48 -13.94 12.78
C PRO A 28 -9.69 -15.03 13.50
N PRO A 29 -9.01 -15.94 12.77
CA PRO A 29 -8.08 -16.87 13.39
C PRO A 29 -7.02 -16.10 14.18
N GLU A 30 -6.89 -16.39 15.48
CA GLU A 30 -6.01 -15.64 16.39
C GLU A 30 -4.56 -15.63 15.90
N GLN A 31 -4.11 -16.73 15.33
CA GLN A 31 -2.74 -16.85 14.76
C GLN A 31 -2.46 -15.85 13.64
N LEU A 32 -3.46 -15.47 12.82
CA LEU A 32 -3.30 -14.44 11.77
C LEU A 32 -3.29 -13.05 12.37
N ARG A 33 -4.12 -12.83 13.38
CA ARG A 33 -4.15 -11.58 14.13
C ARG A 33 -2.83 -11.34 14.84
N GLU A 34 -2.31 -12.35 15.55
CA GLU A 34 -1.01 -12.29 16.20
C GLU A 34 0.13 -12.04 15.21
N LEU A 35 0.09 -12.67 14.03
CA LEU A 35 1.07 -12.41 12.98
C LEU A 35 1.05 -10.92 12.61
N LEU A 36 -0.12 -10.35 12.32
CA LEU A 36 -0.28 -8.96 11.90
C LEU A 36 0.24 -7.97 12.95
N VAL A 37 -0.08 -8.17 14.23
CA VAL A 37 0.36 -7.25 15.30
C VAL A 37 1.85 -7.35 15.60
N LYS A 38 2.50 -8.49 15.29
CA LYS A 38 3.94 -8.68 15.46
C LYS A 38 4.77 -8.08 14.31
N LEU A 39 4.14 -7.70 13.18
CA LEU A 39 4.88 -7.12 12.05
C LEU A 39 5.39 -5.70 12.39
N PRO A 40 6.69 -5.42 12.22
CA PRO A 40 7.27 -4.11 12.52
C PRO A 40 6.58 -2.96 11.80
N GLY A 41 6.19 -1.92 12.54
CA GLY A 41 5.52 -0.73 11.98
C GLY A 41 4.04 -0.94 11.67
N VAL A 42 3.47 -2.09 12.03
CA VAL A 42 2.03 -2.32 11.99
C VAL A 42 1.40 -1.85 13.30
N THR A 43 0.27 -1.19 13.19
CA THR A 43 -0.58 -0.77 14.31
C THR A 43 -2.01 -1.20 14.04
N THR A 44 -2.77 -1.40 15.11
CA THR A 44 -4.19 -1.73 15.04
C THR A 44 -5.05 -0.49 15.20
N GLY A 45 -6.26 -0.55 14.68
CA GLY A 45 -7.28 0.48 14.81
C GLY A 45 -8.64 -0.08 14.40
N THR A 46 -9.59 0.80 14.15
CA THR A 46 -10.94 0.40 13.73
C THR A 46 -11.26 0.99 12.36
N ARG A 47 -11.81 0.16 11.46
CA ARG A 47 -12.36 0.59 10.17
C ARG A 47 -13.55 -0.29 9.79
N PHE A 48 -14.56 0.28 9.16
CA PHE A 48 -15.78 -0.43 8.75
C PHE A 48 -16.47 -1.21 9.88
N GLY A 49 -16.36 -0.72 11.12
CA GLY A 49 -16.94 -1.37 12.30
C GLY A 49 -16.14 -2.57 12.83
N GLY A 50 -14.99 -2.90 12.25
CA GLY A 50 -14.13 -4.01 12.64
C GLY A 50 -12.69 -3.63 12.93
N GLU A 51 -11.90 -4.61 13.41
CA GLU A 51 -10.47 -4.45 13.61
C GLU A 51 -9.76 -4.29 12.25
N ALA A 52 -8.86 -3.33 12.20
CA ALA A 52 -8.10 -2.99 11.00
C ALA A 52 -6.63 -2.81 11.32
N PHE A 53 -5.78 -3.10 10.34
CA PHE A 53 -4.33 -3.05 10.48
C PHE A 53 -3.76 -1.97 9.56
N PHE A 54 -2.85 -1.19 10.12
CA PHE A 54 -2.25 -0.04 9.46
C PHE A 54 -0.74 -0.19 9.44
N PHE A 55 -0.13 0.00 8.29
CA PHE A 55 1.31 0.11 8.16
C PHE A 55 1.68 1.57 7.94
N ARG A 56 2.43 2.17 8.89
CA ARG A 56 2.80 3.60 8.82
C ARG A 56 1.60 4.53 8.61
N LYS A 57 0.55 4.33 9.42
CA LYS A 57 -0.73 5.08 9.38
C LYS A 57 -1.58 4.80 8.12
N ARG A 58 -1.14 3.92 7.22
CA ARG A 58 -1.91 3.55 6.04
C ARG A 58 -2.67 2.26 6.29
N PHE A 59 -3.97 2.30 6.14
CA PHE A 59 -4.82 1.12 6.17
C PHE A 59 -4.42 0.15 5.05
N PHE A 60 -4.18 -1.11 5.40
CA PHE A 60 -3.75 -2.10 4.41
C PHE A 60 -4.39 -3.48 4.55
N CYS A 61 -4.97 -3.79 5.70
CA CYS A 61 -5.50 -5.12 5.95
C CYS A 61 -6.63 -5.10 6.95
N HIS A 62 -7.64 -5.93 6.75
CA HIS A 62 -8.67 -6.24 7.74
C HIS A 62 -9.29 -7.61 7.45
N PHE A 63 -10.04 -8.11 8.44
CA PHE A 63 -10.90 -9.27 8.28
C PHE A 63 -12.32 -8.81 8.02
N HIS A 64 -12.91 -9.31 6.94
CA HIS A 64 -14.27 -8.96 6.52
C HIS A 64 -15.19 -10.17 6.66
N PRO A 65 -16.02 -10.27 7.73
CA PRO A 65 -17.01 -11.31 7.86
C PRO A 65 -18.22 -11.02 6.95
N THR A 66 -18.63 -12.04 6.20
CA THR A 66 -19.90 -12.07 5.49
C THR A 66 -20.83 -13.08 6.15
N ARG A 67 -22.00 -13.35 5.58
CA ARG A 67 -22.91 -14.39 6.09
C ARG A 67 -22.33 -15.80 5.95
N GLU A 68 -21.54 -16.03 4.89
CA GLU A 68 -21.06 -17.35 4.50
C GLU A 68 -19.58 -17.54 4.75
N HIS A 69 -18.79 -16.47 4.62
CA HIS A 69 -17.33 -16.53 4.66
C HIS A 69 -16.72 -15.43 5.51
N LEU A 70 -15.55 -15.73 6.04
CA LEU A 70 -14.62 -14.73 6.53
C LEU A 70 -13.57 -14.49 5.45
N PHE A 71 -13.36 -13.23 5.06
CA PHE A 71 -12.31 -12.84 4.13
C PHE A 71 -11.17 -12.13 4.84
N LEU A 72 -9.95 -12.41 4.43
CA LEU A 72 -8.82 -11.53 4.62
C LEU A 72 -8.74 -10.60 3.42
N GLU A 73 -8.85 -9.29 3.63
CA GLU A 73 -8.73 -8.27 2.60
C GLU A 73 -7.48 -7.45 2.81
N THR A 74 -6.66 -7.33 1.75
CA THR A 74 -5.39 -6.60 1.83
C THR A 74 -5.18 -5.67 0.64
N PHE A 75 -4.44 -4.58 0.88
CA PHE A 75 -4.11 -3.59 -0.12
C PHE A 75 -2.71 -3.82 -0.68
N VAL A 76 -2.61 -4.16 -1.95
CA VAL A 76 -1.36 -4.53 -2.65
C VAL A 76 -0.98 -3.57 -3.78
N TRP A 77 -1.65 -2.42 -3.88
CA TRP A 77 -1.44 -1.41 -4.93
C TRP A 77 -1.57 -1.98 -6.36
N ASN A 78 -0.52 -1.78 -7.17
CA ASN A 78 -0.48 -2.25 -8.56
C ASN A 78 0.07 -3.69 -8.69
N ASN A 79 0.13 -4.44 -7.56
CA ASN A 79 0.68 -5.79 -7.55
C ASN A 79 -0.43 -6.87 -7.49
N VAL A 80 -1.67 -6.52 -7.84
CA VAL A 80 -2.82 -7.44 -7.78
C VAL A 80 -2.51 -8.73 -8.52
N ASP A 81 -2.13 -8.66 -9.80
CA ASP A 81 -1.84 -9.84 -10.60
C ASP A 81 -0.67 -10.65 -10.04
N ALA A 82 0.39 -9.96 -9.58
CA ALA A 82 1.54 -10.64 -8.99
C ALA A 82 1.16 -11.39 -7.70
N VAL A 83 0.32 -10.78 -6.85
CA VAL A 83 -0.12 -11.40 -5.60
C VAL A 83 -1.06 -12.57 -5.86
N ILE A 84 -1.99 -12.45 -6.81
CA ILE A 84 -2.90 -13.54 -7.20
C ILE A 84 -2.10 -14.75 -7.72
N ASN A 85 -1.06 -14.52 -8.49
CA ASN A 85 -0.19 -15.59 -9.00
C ASN A 85 0.70 -16.19 -7.90
N GLU A 86 1.10 -15.40 -6.90
CA GLU A 86 1.98 -15.86 -5.80
C GLU A 86 1.18 -16.60 -4.71
N VAL A 87 -0.07 -16.19 -4.44
CA VAL A 87 -0.92 -16.75 -3.38
C VAL A 87 -2.21 -17.31 -3.96
N PRO A 88 -2.26 -18.62 -4.21
CA PRO A 88 -3.43 -19.27 -4.78
C PRO A 88 -4.71 -19.07 -3.96
N GLY A 89 -5.84 -18.89 -4.65
CA GLY A 89 -7.14 -18.63 -4.04
C GLY A 89 -7.39 -17.16 -3.70
N THR A 90 -6.37 -16.30 -3.85
CA THR A 90 -6.56 -14.85 -3.78
C THR A 90 -7.26 -14.35 -5.05
N ILE A 91 -8.23 -13.47 -4.87
CA ILE A 91 -8.98 -12.86 -5.96
C ILE A 91 -8.97 -11.33 -5.84
N PRO A 92 -9.17 -10.56 -6.93
CA PRO A 92 -9.37 -9.13 -6.84
C PRO A 92 -10.60 -8.83 -5.97
N HIS A 93 -10.53 -7.77 -5.16
CA HIS A 93 -11.72 -7.31 -4.45
C HIS A 93 -12.78 -6.86 -5.46
N PRO A 94 -14.07 -7.25 -5.33
CA PRO A 94 -15.10 -6.98 -6.35
C PRO A 94 -15.26 -5.48 -6.64
N GLU A 95 -15.23 -4.65 -5.61
CA GLU A 95 -15.42 -3.20 -5.76
C GLU A 95 -14.09 -2.43 -5.82
N TYR A 96 -13.07 -2.91 -5.10
CA TYR A 96 -11.80 -2.19 -4.90
C TYR A 96 -10.59 -2.85 -5.56
N GLY A 97 -10.80 -3.93 -6.32
CA GLY A 97 -9.71 -4.60 -7.06
C GLY A 97 -8.97 -3.67 -7.99
N GLY A 98 -9.69 -2.80 -8.73
CA GLY A 98 -9.09 -1.78 -9.59
C GLY A 98 -8.27 -0.71 -8.84
N TYR A 99 -8.46 -0.59 -7.53
CA TYR A 99 -7.67 0.30 -6.65
C TYR A 99 -6.52 -0.42 -5.93
N GLY A 100 -6.34 -1.71 -6.19
CA GLY A 100 -5.24 -2.49 -5.63
C GLY A 100 -5.59 -3.29 -4.39
N TRP A 101 -6.86 -3.63 -4.18
CA TRP A 101 -7.30 -4.51 -3.11
C TRP A 101 -7.50 -5.93 -3.63
N VAL A 102 -7.11 -6.90 -2.82
CA VAL A 102 -7.36 -8.32 -3.02
C VAL A 102 -8.01 -8.92 -1.79
N ARG A 103 -8.68 -10.05 -1.97
CA ARG A 103 -9.27 -10.81 -0.87
C ARG A 103 -9.03 -12.31 -1.02
N LEU A 104 -8.97 -12.98 0.13
CA LEU A 104 -8.82 -14.42 0.24
C LEU A 104 -9.88 -14.94 1.22
N PRO A 105 -10.73 -15.91 0.84
CA PRO A 105 -11.65 -16.56 1.78
C PRO A 105 -10.86 -17.43 2.77
N ILE A 106 -11.25 -17.38 4.06
CA ILE A 106 -10.67 -18.17 5.14
C ILE A 106 -11.71 -19.18 5.60
N ASP A 107 -11.78 -20.31 4.91
CA ASP A 107 -12.79 -21.35 5.10
C ASP A 107 -12.20 -22.72 5.50
N SER A 108 -10.89 -22.82 5.62
CA SER A 108 -10.18 -24.07 5.93
C SER A 108 -8.82 -23.78 6.59
N GLU A 109 -8.20 -24.78 7.17
CA GLU A 109 -6.82 -24.66 7.70
C GLU A 109 -5.81 -24.33 6.61
N ASP A 110 -5.97 -24.89 5.42
CA ASP A 110 -5.14 -24.56 4.27
C ASP A 110 -5.31 -23.10 3.84
N ALA A 111 -6.54 -22.57 3.91
CA ALA A 111 -6.79 -21.15 3.67
C ALA A 111 -6.11 -20.24 4.72
N VAL A 112 -5.97 -20.68 5.96
CA VAL A 112 -5.21 -19.95 6.98
C VAL A 112 -3.72 -19.88 6.62
N SER A 113 -3.13 -20.96 6.10
CA SER A 113 -1.75 -20.96 5.62
C SER A 113 -1.56 -20.00 4.44
N ARG A 114 -2.48 -20.01 3.47
CA ARG A 114 -2.47 -19.04 2.36
C ARG A 114 -2.69 -17.60 2.83
N ALA A 115 -3.55 -17.39 3.82
CA ALA A 115 -3.76 -16.08 4.42
C ALA A 115 -2.48 -15.53 5.09
N ARG A 116 -1.71 -16.41 5.78
CA ARG A 116 -0.38 -16.05 6.29
C ARG A 116 0.54 -15.62 5.15
N GLN A 117 0.62 -16.40 4.08
CA GLN A 117 1.43 -16.07 2.90
C GLN A 117 0.99 -14.73 2.27
N LEU A 118 -0.33 -14.48 2.19
CA LEU A 118 -0.87 -13.22 1.67
C LEU A 118 -0.46 -12.03 2.53
N ILE A 119 -0.53 -12.14 3.87
CA ILE A 119 -0.08 -11.11 4.81
C ILE A 119 1.41 -10.81 4.60
N GLU A 120 2.26 -11.84 4.58
CA GLU A 120 3.71 -11.70 4.43
C GLU A 120 4.07 -11.09 3.08
N THR A 121 3.43 -11.53 2.00
CA THR A 121 3.62 -10.99 0.64
C THR A 121 3.19 -9.53 0.57
N THR A 122 2.02 -9.20 1.10
CA THR A 122 1.52 -7.81 1.15
C THR A 122 2.46 -6.93 1.96
N TYR A 123 2.88 -7.39 3.13
CA TYR A 123 3.78 -6.64 4.00
C TYR A 123 5.15 -6.41 3.33
N ARG A 124 5.70 -7.39 2.63
CA ARG A 124 6.92 -7.26 1.83
C ARG A 124 6.77 -6.16 0.78
N TYR A 125 5.66 -6.12 0.03
CA TYR A 125 5.40 -5.04 -0.92
C TYR A 125 5.27 -3.67 -0.26
N LEU A 126 4.60 -3.60 0.88
CA LEU A 126 4.46 -2.34 1.64
C LEU A 126 5.80 -1.81 2.13
N ARG A 127 6.69 -2.66 2.58
CA ARG A 127 8.02 -2.27 3.07
C ARG A 127 8.95 -1.85 1.94
N THR A 128 8.92 -2.58 0.84
CA THR A 128 9.89 -2.39 -0.27
C THR A 128 9.41 -1.40 -1.32
N THR A 129 8.22 -0.82 -1.16
CA THR A 129 7.65 0.08 -2.18
C THR A 129 7.19 1.39 -1.56
N ARG A 130 7.55 2.51 -2.19
CA ARG A 130 7.02 3.85 -1.89
C ARG A 130 6.38 4.44 -3.13
N ARG A 131 5.25 5.10 -2.92
CA ARG A 131 4.58 5.83 -3.97
C ARG A 131 4.54 7.31 -3.63
N VAL A 132 4.96 8.14 -4.57
CA VAL A 132 4.96 9.58 -4.45
C VAL A 132 4.21 10.17 -5.64
N SER A 133 3.33 11.12 -5.38
CA SER A 133 2.73 11.97 -6.41
C SER A 133 3.45 13.31 -6.39
N ILE A 134 3.92 13.75 -7.55
CA ILE A 134 4.59 15.03 -7.74
C ILE A 134 3.79 15.79 -8.81
N SER A 135 3.61 17.11 -8.68
CA SER A 135 2.99 17.88 -9.74
C SER A 135 3.85 17.76 -11.01
N ARG A 136 3.22 17.84 -12.18
CA ARG A 136 3.96 17.78 -13.45
C ARG A 136 4.96 18.91 -13.60
N GLU A 137 4.66 20.06 -13.01
CA GLU A 137 5.51 21.26 -13.01
C GLU A 137 6.74 21.12 -12.12
N GLU A 138 6.62 20.35 -11.01
CA GLU A 138 7.72 20.09 -10.08
C GLU A 138 8.59 18.90 -10.52
N PHE A 139 8.07 18.05 -11.39
CA PHE A 139 8.80 16.86 -11.83
C PHE A 139 10.00 17.26 -12.71
N ARG A 140 11.17 16.73 -12.36
CA ARG A 140 12.42 16.93 -13.08
C ARG A 140 12.90 15.58 -13.61
N PRO A 141 12.82 15.31 -14.94
CA PRO A 141 13.24 14.04 -15.54
C PRO A 141 14.69 13.66 -15.23
N GLU A 142 15.56 14.65 -15.11
CA GLU A 142 16.98 14.48 -14.78
C GLU A 142 17.20 13.84 -13.40
N THR A 143 16.23 13.99 -12.47
CA THR A 143 16.29 13.34 -11.15
C THR A 143 16.24 11.82 -11.25
N LEU A 144 15.64 11.27 -12.30
CA LEU A 144 15.64 9.82 -12.55
C LEU A 144 17.04 9.32 -12.95
N GLY A 145 17.78 10.12 -13.71
CA GLY A 145 19.18 9.83 -14.05
C GLY A 145 20.05 9.79 -12.79
N LEU A 146 19.94 10.84 -11.97
CA LEU A 146 20.66 10.93 -10.70
C LEU A 146 20.34 9.76 -9.77
N LEU A 147 19.05 9.41 -9.65
CA LEU A 147 18.62 8.29 -8.84
C LEU A 147 19.24 6.96 -9.27
N ARG A 148 19.29 6.70 -10.58
CA ARG A 148 19.89 5.46 -11.12
C ARG A 148 21.37 5.36 -10.81
N THR A 149 22.07 6.49 -10.78
CA THR A 149 23.50 6.56 -10.45
C THR A 149 23.74 6.40 -8.95
N GLU A 150 22.98 7.10 -8.12
CA GLU A 150 23.19 7.11 -6.66
C GLU A 150 22.58 5.92 -5.94
N LEU A 151 21.48 5.37 -6.46
CA LEU A 151 20.72 4.27 -5.84
C LEU A 151 20.33 3.24 -6.89
N PRO A 152 21.28 2.47 -7.44
CA PRO A 152 21.02 1.48 -8.49
C PRO A 152 20.08 0.35 -8.04
N GLU A 153 19.96 0.12 -6.73
CA GLU A 153 19.05 -0.86 -6.14
C GLU A 153 17.58 -0.40 -6.17
N ILE A 154 17.33 0.87 -6.50
CA ILE A 154 15.97 1.41 -6.58
C ILE A 154 15.46 1.37 -8.01
N LYS A 155 14.39 0.61 -8.25
CA LYS A 155 13.62 0.68 -9.50
C LYS A 155 12.50 1.70 -9.35
N VAL A 156 12.37 2.59 -10.33
CA VAL A 156 11.28 3.58 -10.38
C VAL A 156 10.40 3.33 -11.59
N LYS A 157 9.11 3.18 -11.34
CA LYS A 157 8.07 3.22 -12.35
C LYS A 157 7.45 4.61 -12.39
N VAL A 158 7.32 5.18 -13.55
CA VAL A 158 6.70 6.49 -13.78
C VAL A 158 5.35 6.29 -14.43
N LYS A 159 4.30 6.85 -13.87
CA LYS A 159 2.96 6.88 -14.46
C LYS A 159 2.45 8.32 -14.50
N GLU A 160 1.89 8.72 -15.62
CA GLU A 160 1.23 10.00 -15.75
C GLU A 160 -0.26 9.88 -15.38
N SER A 161 -0.74 10.78 -14.54
CA SER A 161 -2.16 10.95 -14.27
C SER A 161 -2.69 12.16 -15.03
N LYS A 162 -3.23 11.94 -16.23
CA LYS A 162 -3.80 13.01 -17.06
C LYS A 162 -4.89 13.81 -16.34
N LYS A 163 -5.74 13.13 -15.54
CA LYS A 163 -6.83 13.76 -14.78
C LYS A 163 -6.37 14.69 -13.67
N ARG A 164 -5.17 14.48 -13.09
CA ARG A 164 -4.67 15.20 -11.91
C ARG A 164 -3.46 16.08 -12.20
N ASN A 165 -3.00 16.17 -13.43
CA ASN A 165 -1.74 16.83 -13.79
C ASN A 165 -0.56 16.44 -12.89
N GLN A 166 -0.47 15.14 -12.55
CA GLN A 166 0.50 14.60 -11.63
C GLN A 166 1.32 13.48 -12.28
N ILE A 167 2.57 13.42 -11.87
CA ILE A 167 3.45 12.28 -12.10
C ILE A 167 3.42 11.39 -10.85
N ILE A 168 3.09 10.14 -11.04
CA ILE A 168 3.10 9.15 -9.98
C ILE A 168 4.37 8.33 -10.12
N LEU A 169 5.22 8.39 -9.11
CA LEU A 169 6.45 7.65 -9.03
C LEU A 169 6.29 6.52 -8.03
N GLU A 170 6.55 5.31 -8.47
CA GLU A 170 6.61 4.13 -7.61
C GLU A 170 8.05 3.68 -7.52
N ALA A 171 8.69 3.97 -6.40
CA ALA A 171 10.05 3.53 -6.10
C ALA A 171 9.99 2.18 -5.37
N ARG A 172 10.74 1.20 -5.87
CA ARG A 172 10.84 -0.14 -5.30
C ARG A 172 12.29 -0.49 -5.02
N ALA A 173 12.59 -0.81 -3.76
CA ALA A 173 13.89 -1.33 -3.36
C ALA A 173 14.01 -2.82 -3.73
N GLN A 174 15.20 -3.23 -4.19
CA GLN A 174 15.52 -4.62 -4.54
C GLN A 174 16.32 -5.34 -3.44
N SER A 175 16.68 -4.60 -2.39
CA SER A 175 17.48 -5.08 -1.26
C SER A 175 16.66 -5.50 -0.05
N ASP A 176 17.34 -6.10 0.92
CA ASP A 176 16.78 -6.57 2.19
C ASP A 176 15.93 -5.53 2.91
N TYR A 177 14.89 -6.02 3.60
CA TYR A 177 13.85 -5.24 4.25
C TYR A 177 14.36 -4.14 5.18
N GLU A 178 15.46 -4.34 5.90
CA GLU A 178 15.99 -3.37 6.86
C GLU A 178 16.59 -2.13 6.19
N LYS A 179 17.20 -2.30 5.03
CA LYS A 179 17.80 -1.21 4.25
C LYS A 179 16.81 -0.54 3.30
N ALA A 180 15.72 -1.23 2.96
CA ALA A 180 14.75 -0.75 1.98
C ALA A 180 14.14 0.60 2.37
N ASP A 181 13.90 0.83 3.65
CA ASP A 181 13.28 2.04 4.13
C ASP A 181 14.18 3.28 3.94
N ASP A 182 15.44 3.18 4.34
CA ASP A 182 16.41 4.28 4.18
C ASP A 182 16.66 4.57 2.71
N LEU A 183 16.82 3.53 1.89
CA LEU A 183 16.98 3.66 0.44
C LEU A 183 15.78 4.35 -0.20
N LEU A 184 14.57 3.96 0.18
CA LEU A 184 13.34 4.55 -0.35
C LEU A 184 13.15 5.99 0.11
N ASP A 185 13.50 6.33 1.34
CA ASP A 185 13.45 7.70 1.84
C ASP A 185 14.50 8.60 1.15
N ARG A 186 15.68 8.07 0.87
CA ARG A 186 16.70 8.78 0.05
C ARG A 186 16.19 8.98 -1.39
N ALA A 187 15.64 7.93 -2.00
CA ALA A 187 15.07 8.01 -3.34
C ALA A 187 13.97 9.07 -3.46
N ILE A 188 13.09 9.15 -2.47
CA ILE A 188 12.03 10.17 -2.43
C ILE A 188 12.61 11.59 -2.31
N ARG A 189 13.64 11.79 -1.49
CA ARG A 189 14.32 13.10 -1.39
C ARG A 189 14.92 13.52 -2.73
N ILE A 190 15.60 12.61 -3.44
CA ILE A 190 16.13 12.88 -4.78
C ILE A 190 15.00 13.24 -5.75
N LEU A 191 13.95 12.42 -5.80
CA LEU A 191 12.82 12.61 -6.71
C LEU A 191 12.05 13.92 -6.49
N LYS A 192 12.01 14.42 -5.26
CA LYS A 192 11.42 15.72 -4.91
C LYS A 192 12.37 16.91 -5.12
N GLY A 193 13.57 16.66 -5.61
CA GLY A 193 14.56 17.73 -5.83
C GLY A 193 15.10 18.35 -4.54
N SER A 194 14.90 17.71 -3.39
CA SER A 194 15.47 18.14 -2.11
C SER A 194 16.96 17.82 -2.12
N ARG A 195 17.77 18.71 -2.70
CA ARG A 195 19.24 18.65 -2.53
C ARG A 195 19.55 18.73 -1.03
N ASN A 196 20.41 17.85 -0.55
CA ASN A 196 21.02 17.96 0.76
C ASN A 196 21.64 19.37 0.94
N LYS A 197 20.93 20.28 1.58
CA LYS A 197 21.51 21.48 2.20
C LYS A 197 22.19 21.03 3.49
N GLY A 198 23.30 20.37 3.39
CA GLY A 198 23.96 19.91 4.62
C GLY A 198 25.18 19.05 4.41
N LEU A 199 26.08 19.42 3.50
CA LEU A 199 27.48 18.97 3.52
C LEU A 199 28.32 19.99 2.76
N SER A 200 28.27 21.27 3.17
CA SER A 200 29.23 22.29 2.80
C SER A 200 29.40 23.21 4.03
N GLY A 201 30.27 22.76 4.91
CA GLY A 201 30.60 23.49 6.13
C GLY A 201 31.77 22.79 6.83
N SER A 202 32.97 23.00 6.31
CA SER A 202 34.21 23.12 7.07
C SER A 202 35.35 23.41 6.12
#